data_728b905cebbfc8a211751793641653e2
#
_entry.id   728b905cebbfc8a211751793641653e2
#
_cell.length_a   1.000
_cell.length_b   1.000
_cell.length_c   1.000
_cell.angle_alpha   90.00
_cell.angle_beta   90.00
_cell.angle_gamma   90.00
#
_symmetry.space_group_name_H-M   'P 1'
#
loop_
_entity.id
_entity.type
_entity.pdbx_description
1 polymer ?
#
loop_
_entity_poly.entity_id
_entity_poly.type
_entity_poly.pdbx_seq_one_letter_code
_entity_poly.pdbx_strand_id
1 'polypeptide(L)'
;MEYDGHSRMQSLLALGIMQTQAATVDGKVIDTIDFESLEFTFHIGLYNSGNFDIQLQESDTGAFGGEENIVGADDLIGTPATLSASDDLTRIGYIGKKRYCRLTVLGTNSPDSYMTAVAILGRPRSMPVTDQ
;
A
#
# COMPACT_ATOMS: atom_id res chain seq x y z
N MET A 1 -5.87 -23.74 15.26
CA MET A 1 -5.10 -22.48 15.33
C MET A 1 -5.55 -21.72 16.56
N GLU A 2 -4.61 -21.36 17.41
CA GLU A 2 -4.93 -20.74 18.71
C GLU A 2 -5.12 -19.21 18.63
N TYR A 3 -4.63 -18.59 17.56
CA TYR A 3 -4.69 -17.15 17.42
C TYR A 3 -5.66 -16.75 16.31
N ASP A 4 -6.48 -15.78 16.64
CA ASP A 4 -7.46 -15.23 15.74
C ASP A 4 -6.89 -13.98 15.04
N GLY A 5 -6.52 -14.12 13.76
CA GLY A 5 -6.04 -13.00 12.98
C GLY A 5 -7.10 -11.93 12.70
N HIS A 6 -8.36 -12.35 12.61
CA HIS A 6 -9.45 -11.43 12.30
C HIS A 6 -9.60 -10.33 13.37
N SER A 7 -9.49 -10.70 14.64
CA SER A 7 -9.62 -9.75 15.75
C SER A 7 -8.38 -8.87 15.95
N ARG A 8 -7.29 -9.18 15.28
CA ARG A 8 -5.99 -8.51 15.47
C ARG A 8 -5.54 -7.69 14.27
N MET A 9 -6.26 -7.75 13.17
CA MET A 9 -5.91 -7.08 11.94
C MET A 9 -7.12 -6.43 11.29
N GLN A 10 -6.86 -5.38 10.54
CA GLN A 10 -7.87 -4.74 9.70
C GLN A 10 -7.33 -4.63 8.28
N SER A 11 -8.15 -5.05 7.32
CA SER A 11 -7.82 -4.91 5.90
C SER A 11 -8.59 -3.76 5.30
N LEU A 12 -7.90 -2.86 4.63
CA LEU A 12 -8.49 -1.71 3.95
C LEU A 12 -8.06 -1.72 2.49
N LEU A 13 -8.94 -1.29 1.62
CA LEU A 13 -8.61 -1.12 0.22
C LEU A 13 -7.65 0.06 0.07
N ALA A 14 -6.43 -0.22 -0.38
CA ALA A 14 -5.41 0.82 -0.59
C ALA A 14 -5.43 1.36 -2.02
N LEU A 15 -5.84 0.53 -2.97
CA LEU A 15 -6.02 0.91 -4.36
C LEU A 15 -7.16 0.06 -4.93
N GLY A 16 -8.21 0.70 -5.42
CA GLY A 16 -9.33 -0.01 -6.03
C GLY A 16 -8.91 -0.77 -7.28
N ILE A 17 -9.66 -1.80 -7.63
CA ILE A 17 -9.43 -2.52 -8.89
C ILE A 17 -9.66 -1.55 -10.03
N MET A 18 -8.64 -1.34 -10.85
CA MET A 18 -8.72 -0.41 -11.97
C MET A 18 -7.77 -0.81 -13.08
N GLN A 19 -8.17 -0.52 -14.30
CA GLN A 19 -7.23 -0.47 -15.41
C GLN A 19 -6.57 0.89 -15.39
N THR A 20 -5.25 0.94 -15.45
CA THR A 20 -4.54 2.19 -15.53
C THR A 20 -3.60 2.24 -16.72
N GLN A 21 -3.57 3.40 -17.36
CA GLN A 21 -2.61 3.78 -18.40
C GLN A 21 -1.87 5.06 -17.97
N ALA A 22 -2.09 5.49 -16.73
CA ALA A 22 -1.50 6.71 -16.21
C ALA A 22 -0.06 6.46 -15.73
N ALA A 23 0.77 7.49 -15.84
CA ALA A 23 2.14 7.45 -15.34
C ALA A 23 2.21 7.41 -13.80
N THR A 24 1.21 7.95 -13.13
CA THR A 24 1.15 7.96 -11.66
C THR A 24 -0.28 7.73 -11.21
N VAL A 25 -0.45 6.81 -10.27
CA VAL A 25 -1.73 6.53 -9.63
C VAL A 25 -1.54 6.60 -8.12
N ASP A 26 -2.27 7.49 -7.47
CA ASP A 26 -2.25 7.60 -6.02
C ASP A 26 -3.33 6.71 -5.41
N GLY A 27 -2.93 5.92 -4.44
CA GLY A 27 -3.86 5.08 -3.69
C GLY A 27 -4.64 5.87 -2.64
N LYS A 28 -5.48 5.16 -1.92
CA LYS A 28 -6.27 5.74 -0.83
C LYS A 28 -5.38 6.04 0.37
N VAL A 29 -5.71 7.10 1.09
CA VAL A 29 -5.03 7.45 2.34
C VAL A 29 -5.46 6.47 3.43
N ILE A 30 -4.49 5.86 4.08
CA ILE A 30 -4.70 4.94 5.19
C ILE A 30 -4.34 5.66 6.49
N ASP A 31 -5.30 5.72 7.40
CA ASP A 31 -5.09 6.28 8.74
C ASP A 31 -4.64 5.15 9.66
N THR A 32 -3.44 5.27 10.22
CA THR A 32 -2.85 4.24 11.07
C THR A 32 -3.14 4.43 12.56
N ILE A 33 -4.00 5.38 12.92
CA ILE A 33 -4.37 5.58 14.32
C ILE A 33 -4.90 4.26 14.92
N ASP A 34 -4.59 3.94 16.13
CA ASP A 34 -4.98 2.71 16.82
C ASP A 34 -4.26 1.43 16.36
N PHE A 35 -3.32 1.52 15.41
CA PHE A 35 -2.53 0.37 14.98
C PHE A 35 -1.04 0.68 15.05
N GLU A 36 -0.23 -0.36 15.24
CA GLU A 36 1.22 -0.23 15.34
C GLU A 36 1.96 -0.88 14.17
N SER A 37 1.25 -1.56 13.27
CA SER A 37 1.87 -2.12 12.07
C SER A 37 1.00 -1.88 10.84
N LEU A 38 1.65 -1.70 9.71
CA LEU A 38 1.00 -1.48 8.43
C LEU A 38 1.79 -2.19 7.34
N GLU A 39 1.09 -2.94 6.51
CA GLU A 39 1.65 -3.58 5.32
C GLU A 39 0.74 -3.33 4.13
N PHE A 40 1.33 -3.03 2.99
CA PHE A 40 0.62 -2.96 1.72
C PHE A 40 0.94 -4.18 0.88
N THR A 41 -0.09 -4.77 0.31
CA THR A 41 0.03 -5.81 -0.70
C THR A 41 -0.49 -5.28 -2.02
N PHE A 42 0.37 -5.22 -3.03
CA PHE A 42 0.05 -4.71 -4.36
C PHE A 42 0.05 -5.87 -5.35
N HIS A 43 -0.96 -5.91 -6.19
CA HIS A 43 -1.17 -7.03 -7.12
C HIS A 43 -1.52 -6.50 -8.51
N ILE A 44 -0.85 -7.03 -9.52
CA ILE A 44 -1.24 -6.88 -10.92
C ILE A 44 -2.07 -8.10 -11.30
N GLY A 45 -3.27 -7.87 -11.80
CA GLY A 45 -4.11 -8.93 -12.35
C GLY A 45 -3.76 -9.20 -13.81
N LEU A 46 -4.47 -8.57 -14.73
CA LEU A 46 -4.19 -8.67 -16.15
C LEU A 46 -3.17 -7.61 -16.56
N TYR A 47 -2.03 -8.06 -17.05
CA TYR A 47 -0.95 -7.21 -17.52
C TYR A 47 -0.96 -7.10 -19.05
N ASN A 48 -0.90 -5.89 -19.56
CA ASN A 48 -0.79 -5.63 -21.00
C ASN A 48 0.60 -5.13 -21.38
N SER A 49 1.10 -4.09 -20.71
CA SER A 49 2.40 -3.51 -21.04
C SER A 49 2.93 -2.62 -19.92
N GLY A 50 4.21 -2.30 -20.00
CA GLY A 50 4.86 -1.32 -19.14
C GLY A 50 5.48 -1.92 -17.87
N ASN A 51 5.97 -1.02 -17.03
CA ASN A 51 6.53 -1.35 -15.74
C ASN A 51 5.81 -0.57 -14.66
N PHE A 52 5.62 -1.18 -13.49
CA PHE A 52 4.93 -0.57 -12.37
C PHE A 52 5.79 -0.65 -11.12
N ASP A 53 6.24 0.51 -10.65
CA ASP A 53 6.97 0.64 -9.41
C ASP A 53 6.02 1.13 -8.32
N ILE A 54 6.21 0.64 -7.11
CA ILE A 54 5.44 1.13 -5.97
C ILE A 54 6.29 2.04 -5.09
N GLN A 55 5.63 3.05 -4.53
CA GLN A 55 6.25 3.99 -3.62
C GLN A 55 5.28 4.24 -2.47
N LEU A 56 5.78 4.25 -1.24
CA LEU A 56 4.99 4.66 -0.10
C LEU A 56 5.19 6.14 0.18
N GLN A 57 4.12 6.80 0.55
CA GLN A 57 4.13 8.17 1.02
C GLN A 57 3.54 8.24 2.43
N GLU A 58 4.03 9.18 3.22
CA GLU A 58 3.61 9.36 4.60
C GLU A 58 3.32 10.83 4.89
N SER A 59 2.46 11.09 5.88
CA SER A 59 2.11 12.45 6.27
C SER A 59 1.57 12.48 7.70
N ASP A 60 1.85 13.55 8.44
CA ASP A 60 1.25 13.78 9.75
C ASP A 60 -0.18 14.31 9.66
N THR A 61 -0.56 14.90 8.53
CA THR A 61 -1.81 15.63 8.37
C THR A 61 -2.78 15.03 7.35
N GLY A 62 -2.32 14.04 6.58
CA GLY A 62 -3.10 13.49 5.47
C GLY A 62 -2.92 14.25 4.16
N ALA A 63 -2.07 15.25 4.12
CA ALA A 63 -1.71 15.96 2.89
C ALA A 63 -0.41 15.40 2.32
N PHE A 64 -0.39 15.15 1.01
CA PHE A 64 0.74 14.54 0.31
C PHE A 64 1.06 15.41 -0.90
N GLY A 65 2.08 16.22 -0.83
CA GLY A 65 2.33 17.17 -1.91
C GLY A 65 3.78 17.32 -2.34
N GLY A 66 4.72 16.67 -1.67
CA GLY A 66 6.12 16.89 -1.94
C GLY A 66 7.00 15.69 -1.68
N GLU A 67 8.28 15.87 -1.98
CA GLU A 67 9.29 14.83 -1.76
C GLU A 67 9.44 14.45 -0.29
N GLU A 68 9.15 15.37 0.62
CA GLU A 68 9.17 15.13 2.06
C GLU A 68 8.14 14.10 2.50
N ASN A 69 7.16 13.80 1.66
CA ASN A 69 6.17 12.77 1.94
C ASN A 69 6.59 11.36 1.48
N ILE A 70 7.70 11.24 0.77
CA ILE A 70 8.21 9.94 0.33
C ILE A 70 8.87 9.23 1.51
N VAL A 71 8.44 8.00 1.76
CA VAL A 71 8.99 7.20 2.86
C VAL A 71 10.41 6.78 2.52
N GLY A 72 11.35 7.06 3.42
CA GLY A 72 12.74 6.63 3.27
C GLY A 72 12.92 5.13 3.48
N ALA A 73 14.00 4.58 2.91
CA ALA A 73 14.28 3.14 2.98
C ALA A 73 14.37 2.60 4.42
N ASP A 74 14.80 3.43 5.37
CA ASP A 74 14.92 3.02 6.78
C ASP A 74 13.56 2.79 7.45
N ASP A 75 12.49 3.35 6.90
CA ASP A 75 11.13 3.21 7.42
C ASP A 75 10.31 2.16 6.65
N LEU A 76 10.95 1.39 5.77
CA LEU A 76 10.33 0.33 5.00
C LEU A 76 10.84 -1.04 5.43
N ILE A 77 9.97 -2.04 5.37
CA ILE A 77 10.35 -3.44 5.47
C ILE A 77 10.06 -4.10 4.13
N GLY A 78 11.10 -4.69 3.55
CA GLY A 78 11.07 -5.19 2.19
C GLY A 78 11.59 -4.15 1.21
N THR A 79 11.85 -4.59 -0.01
CA THR A 79 12.32 -3.73 -1.08
C THR A 79 11.19 -3.58 -2.11
N PRO A 80 10.80 -2.34 -2.45
CA PRO A 80 9.82 -2.14 -3.50
C PRO A 80 10.28 -2.81 -4.80
N ALA A 81 9.41 -3.61 -5.40
CA ALA A 81 9.71 -4.33 -6.63
C ALA A 81 9.08 -3.62 -7.82
N THR A 82 9.70 -3.77 -8.98
CA THR A 82 9.10 -3.41 -10.25
C THR A 82 8.29 -4.58 -10.75
N LEU A 83 7.00 -4.38 -11.00
CA LEU A 83 6.12 -5.42 -11.51
C LEU A 83 5.85 -5.23 -13.00
N SER A 84 5.93 -6.32 -13.76
CA SER A 84 5.79 -6.29 -15.22
C SER A 84 5.22 -7.57 -15.80
N ALA A 85 4.39 -8.27 -15.06
CA ALA A 85 3.75 -9.51 -15.52
C ALA A 85 2.37 -9.69 -14.89
N SER A 86 1.52 -10.48 -15.56
CA SER A 86 0.24 -10.86 -14.99
C SER A 86 0.43 -11.68 -13.72
N ASP A 87 -0.46 -11.47 -12.78
CA ASP A 87 -0.48 -12.16 -11.49
C ASP A 87 0.74 -11.88 -10.59
N ASP A 88 1.54 -10.86 -10.92
CA ASP A 88 2.61 -10.41 -10.02
C ASP A 88 2.02 -9.82 -8.75
N LEU A 89 2.69 -10.11 -7.65
CA LEU A 89 2.31 -9.61 -6.33
C LEU A 89 3.56 -9.20 -5.58
N THR A 90 3.49 -8.06 -4.91
CA THR A 90 4.53 -7.63 -3.99
C THR A 90 3.91 -7.05 -2.73
N ARG A 91 4.67 -7.04 -1.67
CA ARG A 91 4.25 -6.43 -0.41
C ARG A 91 5.37 -5.60 0.18
N ILE A 92 4.99 -4.58 0.92
CA ILE A 92 5.93 -3.69 1.58
C ILE A 92 5.35 -3.24 2.92
N GLY A 93 6.17 -3.32 3.95
CA GLY A 93 5.79 -2.89 5.29
C GLY A 93 6.26 -1.48 5.59
N TYR A 94 5.53 -0.79 6.44
CA TYR A 94 5.85 0.55 6.90
C TYR A 94 6.11 0.53 8.40
N ILE A 95 7.27 1.04 8.81
CA ILE A 95 7.66 1.14 10.22
C ILE A 95 7.96 2.58 10.65
N GLY A 96 7.57 3.56 9.83
CA GLY A 96 7.68 4.96 10.19
C GLY A 96 6.68 5.37 11.27
N LYS A 97 6.68 6.65 11.61
CA LYS A 97 5.91 7.19 12.73
C LYS A 97 4.80 8.15 12.33
N LYS A 98 4.61 8.37 11.03
CA LYS A 98 3.56 9.26 10.55
C LYS A 98 2.20 8.57 10.62
N ARG A 99 1.17 9.35 10.88
CA ARG A 99 -0.18 8.83 11.04
C ARG A 99 -0.80 8.32 9.73
N TYR A 100 -0.56 9.02 8.63
CA TYR A 100 -1.21 8.74 7.36
C TYR A 100 -0.20 8.20 6.36
N CYS A 101 -0.60 7.16 5.64
CA CYS A 101 0.21 6.56 4.57
C CYS A 101 -0.66 6.32 3.34
N ARG A 102 -0.05 6.33 2.17
CA ARG A 102 -0.68 5.85 0.94
C ARG A 102 0.33 5.17 0.04
N LEU A 103 -0.16 4.27 -0.78
CA LEU A 103 0.61 3.64 -1.84
C LEU A 103 0.45 4.46 -3.12
N THR A 104 1.55 4.72 -3.80
CA THR A 104 1.56 5.36 -5.11
C THR A 104 2.19 4.41 -6.12
N VAL A 105 1.58 4.28 -7.28
CA VAL A 105 2.08 3.45 -8.36
C VAL A 105 2.65 4.34 -9.46
N LEU A 106 3.88 4.08 -9.84
CA LEU A 106 4.59 4.82 -10.88
C LEU A 106 4.72 3.91 -12.11
N GLY A 107 4.04 4.26 -13.18
CA GLY A 107 4.07 3.51 -14.44
C GLY A 107 5.04 4.10 -15.44
N THR A 108 5.77 3.23 -16.14
CA THR A 108 6.71 3.60 -17.20
C THR A 108 6.56 2.69 -18.40
N ASN A 109 7.14 3.08 -19.54
CA ASN A 109 7.15 2.28 -20.78
C ASN A 109 5.74 1.89 -21.27
N SER A 110 4.90 2.89 -21.46
CA SER A 110 3.51 2.71 -21.91
C SER A 110 2.75 1.80 -20.95
N PRO A 111 2.58 2.21 -19.69
CA PRO A 111 1.94 1.35 -18.69
C PRO A 111 0.47 1.09 -19.01
N ASP A 112 0.07 -0.16 -18.95
CA ASP A 112 -1.32 -0.57 -19.16
C ASP A 112 -1.54 -1.90 -18.46
N SER A 113 -2.29 -1.88 -17.37
CA SER A 113 -2.65 -3.11 -16.67
C SER A 113 -3.81 -2.90 -15.69
N TYR A 114 -4.40 -4.01 -15.24
CA TYR A 114 -5.34 -4.00 -14.13
C TYR A 114 -4.58 -4.25 -12.83
N MET A 115 -4.84 -3.46 -11.80
CA MET A 115 -4.13 -3.55 -10.53
C MET A 115 -5.03 -3.26 -9.35
N THR A 116 -4.61 -3.74 -8.20
CA THR A 116 -5.27 -3.47 -6.92
C THR A 116 -4.26 -3.54 -5.78
N ALA A 117 -4.59 -2.95 -4.65
CA ALA A 117 -3.77 -3.05 -3.45
C ALA A 117 -4.63 -3.06 -2.20
N VAL A 118 -4.15 -3.76 -1.19
CA VAL A 118 -4.78 -3.88 0.12
C VAL A 118 -3.78 -3.45 1.18
N ALA A 119 -4.24 -2.65 2.15
CA ALA A 119 -3.47 -2.30 3.33
C ALA A 119 -3.93 -3.19 4.48
N ILE A 120 -2.97 -3.78 5.19
CA ILE A 120 -3.23 -4.62 6.35
C ILE A 120 -2.67 -3.91 7.58
N LEU A 121 -3.56 -3.53 8.48
CA LEU A 121 -3.23 -2.90 9.74
C LEU A 121 -3.22 -3.97 10.84
N GLY A 122 -2.18 -4.00 11.63
CA GLY A 122 -2.02 -4.99 12.68
C GLY A 122 -1.56 -4.37 13.99
N ARG A 123 -1.43 -5.21 15.00
CA ARG A 123 -1.05 -4.80 16.35
C ARG A 123 -1.93 -3.66 16.87
N PRO A 124 -3.25 -3.91 16.95
CA PRO A 124 -4.19 -2.87 17.37
C PRO A 124 -3.95 -2.51 18.84
N ARG A 125 -4.15 -1.25 19.17
CA ARG A 125 -4.10 -0.78 20.57
C ARG A 125 -5.31 -1.20 21.36
N SER A 126 -6.39 -1.57 20.69
CA SER A 126 -7.63 -2.01 21.29
C SER A 126 -8.18 -3.20 20.52
N MET A 127 -8.59 -4.26 21.20
CA MET A 127 -9.12 -5.48 20.58
C MET A 127 -10.50 -5.80 21.15
N PRO A 128 -11.36 -6.47 20.36
CA PRO A 128 -11.17 -6.84 18.97
C PRO A 128 -11.32 -5.65 18.02
N VAL A 129 -10.71 -5.77 16.84
CA VAL A 129 -10.87 -4.78 15.77
C VAL A 129 -12.26 -4.95 15.16
N THR A 130 -12.96 -3.84 14.98
CA THR A 130 -14.29 -3.87 14.34
C THR A 130 -14.15 -3.79 12.83
N ASP A 131 -15.01 -4.53 12.13
CA ASP A 131 -15.08 -4.47 10.68
C ASP A 131 -15.63 -3.11 10.20
N GLN A 132 -15.21 -2.75 9.02
CA GLN A 132 -15.66 -1.51 8.38
C GLN A 132 -16.43 -1.78 7.10
#